data_3299d57d8d50e1bb701c354b89114ce4
#
_entry.id   3299d57d8d50e1bb701c354b89114ce4
#
_cell.length_a   1.000
_cell.length_b   1.000
_cell.length_c   1.000
_cell.angle_alpha   90.00
_cell.angle_beta   90.00
_cell.angle_gamma   90.00
#
_symmetry.space_group_name_H-M   'P 1'
#
loop_
_entity.id
_entity.type
_entity.pdbx_description
1 polymer ?
#
loop_
_entity_poly.entity_id
_entity_poly.type
_entity_poly.pdbx_seq_one_letter_code
_entity_poly.pdbx_strand_id
1 'polypeptide(L)'
;MFCTNCGSSVPDAANFCTVCGSAVQRAPAPGRAEPEPAAYSQPVQPPPRPAPPRPVASGVPAICPWCSAEISADQLACPRCGASVKAPSIRSESGWGELPGRKDMAKLQFGDSFCQIEGLYVPVADVSLAGADSIYFTHHVLLWKDPQVNISTMSLASGWKRMFAGLPLIMMQAHGPGHIAFSRDAPGEMIALPLQPGEQVDVREHLFMLATNNVEYDWFSTNIWYTTQSGDDKETHYPVGMFMDRFSAPQAPGLLLLHASGNVFVRDLAPGETLLVKPTALIFKDPTVEMQLHFEHPRAGFSLGFGWGASSWSNRYYWLRLFGPGRIAVQSVFDRMEGESRYLSNCSPATEQRW
;
A
#
# COMPACT_ATOMS: atom_id res chain seq x y z
N MET A 1 18.33 34.93 -24.26
CA MET A 1 19.27 33.75 -24.11
C MET A 1 18.60 32.47 -24.54
N PHE A 2 19.35 31.37 -24.73
CA PHE A 2 18.78 30.07 -25.08
C PHE A 2 18.90 29.09 -23.91
N CYS A 3 17.90 28.24 -23.75
CA CYS A 3 17.91 27.19 -22.74
C CYS A 3 18.98 26.12 -23.08
N THR A 4 19.86 25.85 -22.16
CA THR A 4 20.94 24.85 -22.34
C THR A 4 20.44 23.41 -22.40
N ASN A 5 19.20 23.16 -21.95
CA ASN A 5 18.60 21.82 -21.93
C ASN A 5 17.80 21.51 -23.20
N CYS A 6 17.02 22.47 -23.74
CA CYS A 6 16.12 22.20 -24.88
C CYS A 6 16.34 23.13 -26.08
N GLY A 7 17.29 24.07 -26.02
CA GLY A 7 17.61 24.99 -27.11
C GLY A 7 16.58 26.09 -27.38
N SER A 8 15.48 26.14 -26.67
CA SER A 8 14.42 27.14 -26.88
C SER A 8 14.87 28.54 -26.42
N SER A 9 14.38 29.57 -27.12
CA SER A 9 14.63 30.96 -26.72
C SER A 9 13.89 31.27 -25.41
N VAL A 10 14.62 31.86 -24.46
CA VAL A 10 14.11 32.24 -23.13
C VAL A 10 14.34 33.71 -22.91
N PRO A 11 13.33 34.47 -22.43
CA PRO A 11 13.49 35.85 -22.07
C PRO A 11 14.62 36.05 -21.05
N ASP A 12 15.38 37.17 -21.19
CA ASP A 12 16.57 37.41 -20.34
C ASP A 12 16.22 37.56 -18.83
N ALA A 13 14.98 37.86 -18.50
CA ALA A 13 14.50 37.97 -17.12
C ALA A 13 13.98 36.65 -16.51
N ALA A 14 13.82 35.60 -17.31
CA ALA A 14 13.23 34.33 -16.81
C ALA A 14 14.23 33.50 -16.00
N ASN A 15 13.78 32.96 -14.89
CA ASN A 15 14.56 32.02 -14.04
C ASN A 15 14.41 30.56 -14.47
N PHE A 16 13.37 30.25 -15.26
CA PHE A 16 13.08 28.91 -15.75
C PHE A 16 12.67 28.97 -17.22
N CYS A 17 13.01 27.94 -17.99
CA CYS A 17 12.57 27.79 -19.37
C CYS A 17 11.08 27.44 -19.41
N THR A 18 10.28 28.24 -20.13
CA THR A 18 8.82 28.04 -20.25
C THR A 18 8.45 26.82 -21.08
N VAL A 19 9.39 26.24 -21.84
CA VAL A 19 9.16 25.07 -22.70
C VAL A 19 9.47 23.77 -21.98
N CYS A 20 10.57 23.71 -21.21
CA CYS A 20 11.01 22.44 -20.57
C CYS A 20 11.10 22.50 -19.04
N GLY A 21 10.81 23.65 -18.41
CA GLY A 21 10.85 23.81 -16.96
C GLY A 21 12.26 23.89 -16.34
N SER A 22 13.34 23.73 -17.10
CA SER A 22 14.70 23.74 -16.58
C SER A 22 15.11 25.12 -16.10
N ALA A 23 15.84 25.19 -14.97
CA ALA A 23 16.41 26.43 -14.47
C ALA A 23 17.44 27.01 -15.46
N VAL A 24 17.36 28.33 -15.69
CA VAL A 24 18.28 29.03 -16.58
C VAL A 24 19.48 29.54 -15.77
N GLN A 25 20.66 28.96 -16.00
CA GLN A 25 21.89 29.43 -15.36
C GLN A 25 22.35 30.74 -16.02
N ARG A 26 22.43 31.80 -15.21
CA ARG A 26 23.02 33.07 -15.64
C ARG A 26 24.51 33.06 -15.32
N ALA A 27 25.30 33.51 -16.27
CA ALA A 27 26.68 33.84 -15.97
C ALA A 27 26.75 35.00 -14.96
N PRO A 28 27.58 34.93 -13.93
CA PRO A 28 27.72 36.02 -12.97
C PRO A 28 28.14 37.30 -13.69
N ALA A 29 27.45 38.40 -13.40
CA ALA A 29 27.79 39.71 -13.92
C ALA A 29 29.19 40.12 -13.45
N PRO A 30 30.04 40.77 -14.29
CA PRO A 30 31.36 41.20 -13.89
C PRO A 30 31.30 42.27 -12.80
N GLY A 31 31.89 41.98 -11.70
CA GLY A 31 32.36 42.66 -10.55
C GLY A 31 31.92 44.11 -10.27
N ARG A 32 31.17 44.21 -9.21
CA ARG A 32 31.21 45.36 -8.31
C ARG A 32 32.01 44.90 -7.09
N ALA A 33 33.18 45.47 -6.86
CA ALA A 33 33.99 45.19 -5.67
C ALA A 33 33.16 45.55 -4.42
N GLU A 34 32.81 44.58 -3.63
CA GLU A 34 32.26 44.78 -2.26
C GLU A 34 33.39 45.15 -1.32
N PRO A 35 33.19 46.07 -0.38
CA PRO A 35 34.16 46.36 0.67
C PRO A 35 34.35 45.12 1.56
N GLU A 36 35.62 44.85 1.84
CA GLU A 36 36.09 43.75 2.69
C GLU A 36 35.35 43.82 4.07
N PRO A 37 34.60 42.76 4.49
CA PRO A 37 33.98 42.73 5.79
C PRO A 37 35.08 42.58 6.85
N ALA A 38 35.04 43.46 7.87
CA ALA A 38 35.89 43.37 9.05
C ALA A 38 35.89 41.95 9.63
N ALA A 39 37.09 41.49 9.98
CA ALA A 39 37.30 40.16 10.54
C ALA A 39 36.45 39.93 11.79
N TYR A 40 35.30 39.24 11.62
CA TYR A 40 34.57 38.69 12.74
C TYR A 40 35.36 37.48 13.26
N SER A 41 35.81 37.57 14.50
CA SER A 41 36.39 36.47 15.26
C SER A 41 35.35 35.32 15.25
N GLN A 42 35.65 34.24 14.59
CA GLN A 42 34.79 33.04 14.61
C GLN A 42 34.62 32.57 16.04
N PRO A 43 33.39 32.31 16.51
CA PRO A 43 33.19 31.66 17.79
C PRO A 43 33.92 30.32 17.77
N VAL A 44 34.76 30.08 18.78
CA VAL A 44 35.46 28.82 18.99
C VAL A 44 34.40 27.72 19.01
N GLN A 45 34.36 26.90 18.00
CA GLN A 45 33.48 25.74 17.96
C GLN A 45 33.90 24.80 19.12
N PRO A 46 32.95 24.40 19.96
CA PRO A 46 33.25 23.37 20.94
C PRO A 46 33.75 22.11 20.22
N PRO A 47 34.72 21.39 20.83
CA PRO A 47 35.25 20.19 20.19
C PRO A 47 34.08 19.26 19.79
N PRO A 48 34.15 18.63 18.60
CA PRO A 48 33.10 17.74 18.13
C PRO A 48 32.82 16.71 19.23
N ARG A 49 31.56 16.66 19.66
CA ARG A 49 31.13 15.63 20.60
C ARG A 49 31.49 14.28 20.03
N PRO A 50 32.17 13.38 20.77
CA PRO A 50 32.48 12.04 20.25
C PRO A 50 31.20 11.45 19.68
N ALA A 51 31.29 11.01 18.45
CA ALA A 51 30.16 10.32 17.82
C ALA A 51 29.74 9.17 18.75
N PRO A 52 28.46 8.99 19.05
CA PRO A 52 28.03 7.85 19.83
C PRO A 52 28.62 6.60 19.18
N PRO A 53 29.14 5.64 19.97
CA PRO A 53 29.69 4.42 19.40
C PRO A 53 28.62 3.84 18.48
N ARG A 54 28.97 3.64 17.21
CA ARG A 54 28.10 2.89 16.29
C ARG A 54 27.73 1.60 17.03
N PRO A 55 26.44 1.29 17.16
CA PRO A 55 26.07 -0.01 17.70
C PRO A 55 26.80 -1.04 16.86
N VAL A 56 27.76 -1.71 17.45
CA VAL A 56 28.40 -2.87 16.85
C VAL A 56 27.27 -3.85 16.69
N ALA A 57 26.83 -4.04 15.48
CA ALA A 57 25.83 -5.04 15.16
C ALA A 57 26.45 -6.41 15.50
N SER A 58 26.28 -6.83 16.75
CA SER A 58 26.46 -8.23 17.17
C SER A 58 25.27 -9.02 16.63
N GLY A 59 25.09 -8.98 15.31
CA GLY A 59 24.08 -9.73 14.64
C GLY A 59 24.59 -11.11 14.32
N VAL A 60 24.06 -12.09 14.98
CA VAL A 60 24.02 -13.45 14.45
C VAL A 60 23.46 -13.31 13.03
N PRO A 61 24.16 -13.81 11.99
CA PRO A 61 23.64 -13.72 10.62
C PRO A 61 22.25 -14.36 10.59
N ALA A 62 21.26 -13.58 10.20
CA ALA A 62 19.91 -14.08 10.00
C ALA A 62 19.84 -14.74 8.61
N ILE A 63 19.01 -15.75 8.49
CA ILE A 63 18.77 -16.41 7.18
C ILE A 63 17.49 -15.81 6.60
N CYS A 64 17.55 -15.41 5.33
CA CYS A 64 16.37 -14.97 4.61
C CYS A 64 15.33 -16.11 4.55
N PRO A 65 14.10 -15.91 5.02
CA PRO A 65 13.09 -16.96 5.03
C PRO A 65 12.63 -17.39 3.61
N TRP A 66 12.97 -16.59 2.59
CA TRP A 66 12.52 -16.81 1.22
C TRP A 66 13.54 -17.49 0.32
N CYS A 67 14.81 -17.13 0.43
CA CYS A 67 15.86 -17.67 -0.46
C CYS A 67 17.03 -18.29 0.29
N SER A 68 16.92 -18.45 1.60
CA SER A 68 17.95 -19.01 2.49
C SER A 68 19.33 -18.35 2.41
N ALA A 69 19.41 -17.12 1.86
CA ALA A 69 20.65 -16.35 1.85
C ALA A 69 20.93 -15.76 3.24
N GLU A 70 22.20 -15.70 3.61
CA GLU A 70 22.61 -14.97 4.82
C GLU A 70 22.34 -13.49 4.64
N ILE A 71 21.73 -12.86 5.64
CA ILE A 71 21.39 -11.44 5.69
C ILE A 71 21.90 -10.83 6.98
N SER A 72 22.32 -9.58 6.89
CA SER A 72 22.69 -8.82 8.09
C SER A 72 21.44 -8.41 8.87
N ALA A 73 21.57 -8.38 10.18
CA ALA A 73 20.45 -8.08 11.09
C ALA A 73 19.82 -6.70 10.89
N ASP A 74 20.49 -5.79 10.20
CA ASP A 74 20.10 -4.41 9.89
C ASP A 74 19.47 -4.25 8.50
N GLN A 75 19.50 -5.30 7.65
CA GLN A 75 18.94 -5.24 6.30
C GLN A 75 17.41 -5.26 6.35
N LEU A 76 16.79 -4.37 5.57
CA LEU A 76 15.35 -4.26 5.42
C LEU A 76 14.82 -5.18 4.32
N ALA A 77 15.67 -5.44 3.32
CA ALA A 77 15.38 -6.35 2.21
C ALA A 77 16.55 -7.27 1.97
N CYS A 78 16.29 -8.50 1.56
CA CYS A 78 17.30 -9.46 1.23
C CYS A 78 18.06 -9.02 -0.05
N PRO A 79 19.40 -8.92 -0.02
CA PRO A 79 20.16 -8.48 -1.19
C PRO A 79 20.13 -9.50 -2.34
N ARG A 80 19.79 -10.75 -2.05
CA ARG A 80 19.73 -11.82 -3.05
C ARG A 80 18.39 -11.87 -3.76
N CYS A 81 17.27 -11.87 -3.03
CA CYS A 81 15.95 -12.05 -3.60
C CYS A 81 15.08 -10.79 -3.56
N GLY A 82 15.53 -9.69 -2.93
CA GLY A 82 14.81 -8.44 -2.83
C GLY A 82 13.60 -8.47 -1.88
N ALA A 83 13.25 -9.63 -1.30
CA ALA A 83 12.14 -9.72 -0.39
C ALA A 83 12.36 -8.89 0.86
N SER A 84 11.32 -8.20 1.33
CA SER A 84 11.34 -7.49 2.59
C SER A 84 11.52 -8.47 3.75
N VAL A 85 12.52 -8.25 4.59
CA VAL A 85 12.83 -9.11 5.75
C VAL A 85 12.57 -8.40 7.08
N LYS A 86 12.30 -7.11 7.04
CA LYS A 86 11.96 -6.29 8.21
C LYS A 86 10.96 -5.22 7.86
N ALA A 87 10.23 -4.77 8.87
CA ALA A 87 9.44 -3.55 8.76
C ALA A 87 10.36 -2.34 8.46
N PRO A 88 9.88 -1.34 7.71
CA PRO A 88 10.68 -0.18 7.36
C PRO A 88 11.20 0.52 8.62
N SER A 89 12.51 0.77 8.66
CA SER A 89 13.15 1.47 9.78
C SER A 89 12.96 2.98 9.73
N ILE A 90 12.71 3.51 8.52
CA ILE A 90 12.48 4.94 8.32
C ILE A 90 10.98 5.19 8.34
N ARG A 91 10.56 6.01 9.30
CA ARG A 91 9.16 6.38 9.46
C ARG A 91 9.03 7.90 9.39
N SER A 92 7.91 8.37 8.83
CA SER A 92 7.52 9.77 8.92
C SER A 92 7.22 10.15 10.37
N GLU A 93 7.20 11.43 10.70
CA GLU A 93 6.79 11.93 12.02
C GLU A 93 5.39 11.45 12.43
N SER A 94 4.52 11.24 11.45
CA SER A 94 3.18 10.67 11.64
C SER A 94 3.15 9.14 11.80
N GLY A 95 4.31 8.47 11.83
CA GLY A 95 4.47 7.04 12.07
C GLY A 95 4.29 6.13 10.85
N TRP A 96 4.11 6.69 9.66
CA TRP A 96 4.02 5.93 8.42
C TRP A 96 5.41 5.57 7.89
N GLY A 97 5.55 4.35 7.41
CA GLY A 97 6.71 3.89 6.65
C GLY A 97 6.27 3.44 5.26
N GLU A 98 7.05 3.78 4.25
CA GLU A 98 6.92 3.22 2.92
C GLU A 98 7.43 1.78 2.93
N LEU A 99 6.75 0.89 2.21
CA LEU A 99 7.28 -0.47 2.02
C LEU A 99 8.63 -0.37 1.29
N PRO A 100 9.65 -1.10 1.76
CA PRO A 100 10.92 -1.14 1.07
C PRO A 100 10.69 -1.60 -0.38
N GLY A 101 11.11 -0.76 -1.34
CA GLY A 101 11.07 -1.10 -2.75
C GLY A 101 11.81 -2.41 -2.99
N ARG A 102 11.23 -3.30 -3.79
CA ARG A 102 11.94 -4.47 -4.23
C ARG A 102 12.95 -4.09 -5.30
N LYS A 103 14.07 -4.81 -5.28
CA LYS A 103 15.00 -4.75 -6.39
C LYS A 103 14.26 -5.31 -7.61
N ASP A 104 14.27 -4.55 -8.71
CA ASP A 104 13.76 -5.04 -9.99
C ASP A 104 14.40 -6.38 -10.36
N MET A 105 13.62 -7.31 -10.91
CA MET A 105 14.06 -8.68 -11.25
C MET A 105 14.46 -9.55 -10.03
N ALA A 106 14.14 -9.14 -8.82
CA ALA A 106 14.41 -9.95 -7.63
C ALA A 106 13.55 -11.21 -7.61
N LYS A 107 14.19 -12.33 -7.25
CA LYS A 107 13.55 -13.65 -7.19
C LYS A 107 13.10 -13.95 -5.76
N LEU A 108 11.78 -14.14 -5.59
CA LEU A 108 11.15 -14.59 -4.35
C LEU A 108 11.00 -16.11 -4.43
N GLN A 109 11.79 -16.85 -3.68
CA GLN A 109 11.75 -18.31 -3.72
C GLN A 109 10.68 -18.86 -2.76
N PHE A 110 9.95 -19.89 -3.20
CA PHE A 110 9.05 -20.67 -2.39
C PHE A 110 9.11 -22.15 -2.86
N GLY A 111 9.35 -23.07 -1.94
CA GLY A 111 9.66 -24.43 -2.32
C GLY A 111 10.83 -24.49 -3.30
N ASP A 112 10.66 -25.24 -4.39
CA ASP A 112 11.60 -25.31 -5.51
C ASP A 112 11.28 -24.27 -6.62
N SER A 113 10.22 -23.50 -6.44
CA SER A 113 9.70 -22.48 -7.35
C SER A 113 10.17 -21.09 -6.98
N PHE A 114 10.02 -20.15 -7.89
CA PHE A 114 10.28 -18.74 -7.60
C PHE A 114 9.31 -17.81 -8.33
N CYS A 115 9.08 -16.66 -7.76
CA CYS A 115 8.36 -15.55 -8.35
C CYS A 115 9.32 -14.39 -8.61
N GLN A 116 9.31 -13.85 -9.81
CA GLN A 116 10.07 -12.67 -10.21
C GLN A 116 9.09 -11.55 -10.53
N ILE A 117 9.30 -10.37 -9.94
CA ILE A 117 8.41 -9.23 -10.19
C ILE A 117 9.17 -8.19 -10.99
N GLU A 118 8.60 -7.82 -12.11
CA GLU A 118 9.16 -6.94 -13.12
C GLU A 118 8.22 -5.76 -13.37
N GLY A 119 8.81 -4.67 -13.85
CA GLY A 119 8.07 -3.46 -14.23
C GLY A 119 7.81 -2.53 -13.05
N LEU A 120 7.89 -1.23 -13.35
CA LEU A 120 7.80 -0.16 -12.36
C LEU A 120 6.39 0.39 -12.21
N TYR A 121 5.65 0.56 -13.31
CA TYR A 121 4.35 1.23 -13.29
C TYR A 121 3.16 0.27 -13.27
N VAL A 122 3.24 -0.79 -14.07
CA VAL A 122 2.27 -1.89 -14.11
C VAL A 122 3.06 -3.17 -13.95
N PRO A 123 3.28 -3.61 -12.70
CA PRO A 123 4.17 -4.74 -12.43
C PRO A 123 3.56 -6.06 -12.88
N VAL A 124 4.43 -6.96 -13.30
CA VAL A 124 4.13 -8.34 -13.69
C VAL A 124 4.83 -9.29 -12.72
N ALA A 125 4.12 -10.25 -12.18
CA ALA A 125 4.70 -11.37 -11.44
C ALA A 125 4.85 -12.56 -12.38
N ASP A 126 6.08 -12.91 -12.74
CA ASP A 126 6.41 -14.15 -13.45
C ASP A 126 6.78 -15.23 -12.44
N VAL A 127 6.01 -16.29 -12.42
CA VAL A 127 6.17 -17.41 -11.51
C VAL A 127 6.69 -18.61 -12.28
N SER A 128 7.88 -19.07 -11.94
CA SER A 128 8.44 -20.33 -12.40
C SER A 128 8.05 -21.44 -11.42
N LEU A 129 7.12 -22.27 -11.82
CA LEU A 129 6.62 -23.39 -11.02
C LEU A 129 7.46 -24.64 -11.23
N ALA A 130 8.00 -25.21 -10.16
CA ALA A 130 8.52 -26.56 -10.14
C ALA A 130 7.38 -27.57 -10.02
N GLY A 131 7.61 -28.83 -10.44
CA GLY A 131 6.54 -29.82 -10.61
C GLY A 131 5.71 -30.18 -9.37
N ALA A 132 6.25 -29.96 -8.16
CA ALA A 132 5.56 -30.24 -6.90
C ALA A 132 4.83 -29.04 -6.30
N ASP A 133 5.20 -27.84 -6.71
CA ASP A 133 4.64 -26.61 -6.17
C ASP A 133 3.38 -26.19 -6.92
N SER A 134 2.51 -25.49 -6.21
CA SER A 134 1.29 -24.94 -6.78
C SER A 134 0.99 -23.57 -6.17
N ILE A 135 0.27 -22.77 -6.94
CA ILE A 135 -0.24 -21.46 -6.52
C ILE A 135 -1.73 -21.40 -6.85
N TYR A 136 -2.45 -20.56 -6.13
CA TYR A 136 -3.81 -20.20 -6.49
C TYR A 136 -3.93 -18.68 -6.70
N PHE A 137 -4.89 -18.27 -7.53
CA PHE A 137 -5.00 -16.89 -7.98
C PHE A 137 -6.44 -16.56 -8.43
N THR A 138 -6.75 -15.28 -8.55
CA THR A 138 -8.00 -14.81 -9.16
C THR A 138 -7.90 -14.86 -10.69
N HIS A 139 -8.93 -15.38 -11.36
CA HIS A 139 -8.87 -15.69 -12.81
C HIS A 139 -8.53 -14.48 -13.71
N HIS A 140 -8.90 -13.27 -13.29
CA HIS A 140 -8.76 -12.06 -14.12
C HIS A 140 -7.35 -11.44 -14.08
N VAL A 141 -6.43 -11.96 -13.27
CA VAL A 141 -5.05 -11.42 -13.19
C VAL A 141 -4.07 -12.21 -14.05
N LEU A 142 -4.48 -13.31 -14.65
CA LEU A 142 -3.64 -14.13 -15.52
C LEU A 142 -3.28 -13.40 -16.79
N LEU A 143 -2.00 -13.22 -17.04
CA LEU A 143 -1.48 -12.52 -18.23
C LEU A 143 -1.03 -13.50 -19.32
N TRP A 144 -0.15 -14.45 -18.99
CA TRP A 144 0.32 -15.51 -19.89
C TRP A 144 0.79 -16.73 -19.10
N LYS A 145 0.93 -17.86 -19.79
CA LYS A 145 1.48 -19.07 -19.24
C LYS A 145 2.13 -19.95 -20.31
N ASP A 146 3.04 -20.80 -19.91
CA ASP A 146 3.54 -21.88 -20.74
C ASP A 146 2.45 -22.95 -21.01
N PRO A 147 2.46 -23.59 -22.18
CA PRO A 147 1.45 -24.61 -22.53
C PRO A 147 1.37 -25.77 -21.54
N GLN A 148 2.49 -26.16 -20.94
CA GLN A 148 2.60 -27.29 -20.00
C GLN A 148 2.09 -26.97 -18.59
N VAL A 149 1.92 -25.71 -18.22
CA VAL A 149 1.33 -25.33 -16.91
C VAL A 149 -0.15 -25.68 -16.93
N ASN A 150 -0.57 -26.51 -16.00
CA ASN A 150 -1.97 -26.90 -15.85
C ASN A 150 -2.72 -25.93 -14.95
N ILE A 151 -3.89 -25.50 -15.39
CA ILE A 151 -4.79 -24.66 -14.62
C ILE A 151 -6.09 -25.42 -14.35
N SER A 152 -6.53 -25.40 -13.11
CA SER A 152 -7.80 -25.95 -12.66
C SER A 152 -8.56 -24.97 -11.77
N THR A 153 -9.84 -25.19 -11.59
CA THR A 153 -10.62 -24.44 -10.59
C THR A 153 -10.28 -24.95 -9.21
N MET A 154 -10.01 -24.04 -8.28
CA MET A 154 -9.77 -24.39 -6.89
C MET A 154 -11.10 -24.73 -6.20
N SER A 155 -11.17 -25.90 -5.58
CA SER A 155 -12.31 -26.26 -4.72
C SER A 155 -12.14 -25.56 -3.37
N LEU A 156 -12.90 -24.50 -3.13
CA LEU A 156 -12.93 -23.81 -1.84
C LEU A 156 -13.90 -24.55 -0.91
N ALA A 157 -13.42 -25.06 0.21
CA ALA A 157 -14.27 -25.73 1.22
C ALA A 157 -15.39 -24.81 1.76
N SER A 158 -15.16 -23.49 1.73
CA SER A 158 -16.13 -22.43 2.10
C SER A 158 -16.82 -21.78 0.89
N GLY A 159 -16.49 -22.19 -0.35
CA GLY A 159 -16.98 -21.57 -1.59
C GLY A 159 -18.52 -21.60 -1.72
N TRP A 160 -19.17 -22.62 -1.20
CA TRP A 160 -20.63 -22.70 -1.16
C TRP A 160 -21.28 -21.55 -0.40
N LYS A 161 -20.70 -21.13 0.74
CA LYS A 161 -21.22 -19.99 1.52
C LYS A 161 -21.15 -18.68 0.74
N ARG A 162 -20.09 -18.47 -0.03
CA ARG A 162 -19.90 -17.27 -0.84
C ARG A 162 -20.78 -17.26 -2.09
N MET A 163 -21.00 -18.41 -2.69
CA MET A 163 -21.93 -18.57 -3.82
C MET A 163 -23.37 -18.27 -3.39
N PHE A 164 -23.78 -18.66 -2.19
CA PHE A 164 -25.09 -18.30 -1.63
C PHE A 164 -25.21 -16.81 -1.29
N ALA A 165 -24.08 -16.13 -1.05
CA ALA A 165 -24.04 -14.67 -0.85
C ALA A 165 -24.08 -13.87 -2.18
N GLY A 166 -24.19 -14.56 -3.34
CA GLY A 166 -24.25 -13.89 -4.64
C GLY A 166 -22.91 -13.36 -5.16
N LEU A 167 -21.78 -13.79 -4.56
CA LEU A 167 -20.44 -13.33 -4.90
C LEU A 167 -19.58 -14.50 -5.41
N PRO A 168 -19.61 -14.82 -6.72
CA PRO A 168 -18.76 -15.86 -7.27
C PRO A 168 -17.30 -15.39 -7.28
N LEU A 169 -16.52 -15.80 -6.29
CA LEU A 169 -15.07 -15.73 -6.35
C LEU A 169 -14.58 -17.00 -7.05
N ILE A 170 -14.15 -16.85 -8.29
CA ILE A 170 -13.53 -17.95 -9.05
C ILE A 170 -12.03 -17.93 -8.75
N MET A 171 -11.61 -18.80 -7.85
CA MET A 171 -10.19 -19.08 -7.63
C MET A 171 -9.74 -20.16 -8.59
N MET A 172 -8.60 -19.91 -9.20
CA MET A 172 -7.91 -20.86 -10.06
C MET A 172 -6.67 -21.36 -9.35
N GLN A 173 -6.25 -22.57 -9.66
CA GLN A 173 -5.01 -23.15 -9.18
C GLN A 173 -4.12 -23.51 -10.38
N ALA A 174 -2.83 -23.20 -10.29
CA ALA A 174 -1.84 -23.56 -11.30
C ALA A 174 -0.82 -24.54 -10.72
N HIS A 175 -0.48 -25.53 -11.54
CA HIS A 175 0.53 -26.55 -11.27
C HIS A 175 1.57 -26.54 -12.40
N GLY A 176 2.87 -26.60 -12.00
CA GLY A 176 3.98 -26.70 -12.93
C GLY A 176 4.12 -28.06 -13.62
N PRO A 177 5.21 -28.27 -14.36
CA PRO A 177 6.33 -27.33 -14.50
C PRO A 177 6.08 -26.24 -15.55
N GLY A 178 6.72 -25.09 -15.38
CA GLY A 178 6.74 -24.01 -16.37
C GLY A 178 6.49 -22.64 -15.78
N HIS A 179 6.41 -21.63 -16.65
CA HIS A 179 6.18 -20.24 -16.30
C HIS A 179 4.71 -19.86 -16.43
N ILE A 180 4.27 -19.00 -15.50
CA ILE A 180 2.94 -18.40 -15.52
C ILE A 180 3.04 -16.98 -14.95
N ALA A 181 2.46 -16.00 -15.64
CA ALA A 181 2.59 -14.59 -15.27
C ALA A 181 1.25 -13.93 -14.98
N PHE A 182 1.30 -12.98 -14.08
CA PHE A 182 0.16 -12.28 -13.54
C PHE A 182 0.36 -10.77 -13.56
N SER A 183 -0.70 -10.04 -13.90
CA SER A 183 -0.75 -8.59 -13.82
C SER A 183 -2.16 -8.15 -13.45
N ARG A 184 -2.27 -6.98 -12.80
CA ARG A 184 -3.57 -6.39 -12.46
C ARG A 184 -4.17 -5.54 -13.56
N ASP A 185 -3.40 -5.24 -14.62
CA ASP A 185 -3.81 -4.28 -15.65
C ASP A 185 -4.12 -2.88 -15.09
N ALA A 186 -3.39 -2.48 -14.06
CA ALA A 186 -3.53 -1.19 -13.41
C ALA A 186 -2.20 -0.68 -12.86
N PRO A 187 -1.95 0.64 -12.89
CA PRO A 187 -0.78 1.23 -12.25
C PRO A 187 -0.81 1.03 -10.74
N GLY A 188 0.38 0.78 -10.16
CA GLY A 188 0.52 0.63 -8.72
C GLY A 188 1.66 -0.26 -8.30
N GLU A 189 1.65 -0.65 -7.04
CA GLU A 189 2.67 -1.52 -6.46
C GLU A 189 2.16 -2.95 -6.29
N MET A 190 3.02 -3.89 -6.64
CA MET A 190 2.80 -5.30 -6.30
C MET A 190 3.46 -5.61 -4.96
N ILE A 191 2.64 -5.96 -3.99
CA ILE A 191 3.07 -6.22 -2.62
C ILE A 191 3.29 -7.72 -2.46
N ALA A 192 4.50 -8.12 -2.12
CA ALA A 192 4.76 -9.48 -1.68
C ALA A 192 4.75 -9.51 -0.15
N LEU A 193 3.82 -10.24 0.40
CA LEU A 193 3.69 -10.48 1.83
C LEU A 193 4.10 -11.92 2.14
N PRO A 194 5.27 -12.10 2.75
CA PRO A 194 5.64 -13.36 3.35
C PRO A 194 4.82 -13.57 4.64
N LEU A 195 4.13 -14.67 4.72
CA LEU A 195 3.44 -15.10 5.92
C LEU A 195 4.23 -16.23 6.59
N GLN A 196 4.62 -16.01 7.83
CA GLN A 196 5.26 -17.04 8.65
C GLN A 196 4.21 -18.00 9.23
N PRO A 197 4.60 -19.20 9.68
CA PRO A 197 3.68 -20.10 10.34
C PRO A 197 2.96 -19.45 11.52
N GLY A 198 1.62 -19.50 11.51
CA GLY A 198 0.75 -18.87 12.48
C GLY A 198 0.37 -17.41 12.16
N GLU A 199 0.96 -16.79 11.14
CA GLU A 199 0.59 -15.43 10.74
C GLU A 199 -0.68 -15.41 9.91
N GLN A 200 -1.44 -14.33 10.10
CA GLN A 200 -2.68 -14.04 9.38
C GLN A 200 -2.73 -12.57 8.97
N VAL A 201 -3.41 -12.30 7.88
CA VAL A 201 -3.67 -10.94 7.40
C VAL A 201 -5.08 -10.84 6.81
N ASP A 202 -5.77 -9.75 7.12
CA ASP A 202 -7.07 -9.41 6.55
C ASP A 202 -6.86 -8.39 5.42
N VAL A 203 -7.27 -8.75 4.22
CA VAL A 203 -7.07 -7.98 2.99
C VAL A 203 -8.40 -7.47 2.48
N ARG A 204 -8.46 -6.20 2.06
CA ARG A 204 -9.65 -5.65 1.44
C ARG A 204 -9.94 -6.37 0.12
N GLU A 205 -11.21 -6.56 -0.19
CA GLU A 205 -11.66 -7.20 -1.43
C GLU A 205 -10.97 -6.62 -2.68
N HIS A 206 -10.78 -7.47 -3.68
CA HIS A 206 -10.23 -7.14 -4.99
C HIS A 206 -8.74 -6.75 -5.05
N LEU A 207 -7.99 -6.87 -3.96
CA LEU A 207 -6.55 -6.59 -3.95
C LEU A 207 -5.70 -7.86 -4.07
N PHE A 208 -6.29 -9.02 -3.81
CA PHE A 208 -5.62 -10.30 -3.93
C PHE A 208 -5.30 -10.63 -5.39
N MET A 209 -4.09 -11.13 -5.62
CA MET A 209 -3.63 -11.62 -6.92
C MET A 209 -3.40 -13.12 -6.91
N LEU A 210 -2.41 -13.54 -6.15
CA LEU A 210 -2.03 -14.95 -6.03
C LEU A 210 -1.44 -15.27 -4.67
N ALA A 211 -1.48 -16.54 -4.29
CA ALA A 211 -0.78 -17.05 -3.13
C ALA A 211 -0.25 -18.47 -3.38
N THR A 212 0.78 -18.84 -2.63
CA THR A 212 1.28 -20.22 -2.61
C THR A 212 0.32 -21.14 -1.86
N ASN A 213 0.35 -22.42 -2.16
CA ASN A 213 -0.59 -23.40 -1.61
C ASN A 213 -0.51 -23.57 -0.07
N ASN A 214 0.58 -23.10 0.56
CA ASN A 214 0.74 -23.07 2.02
C ASN A 214 -0.05 -21.94 2.70
N VAL A 215 -0.63 -21.04 1.93
CA VAL A 215 -1.50 -19.98 2.42
C VAL A 215 -2.94 -20.42 2.29
N GLU A 216 -3.65 -20.49 3.40
CA GLU A 216 -5.08 -20.79 3.43
C GLU A 216 -5.88 -19.51 3.22
N TYR A 217 -6.98 -19.63 2.49
CA TYR A 217 -7.92 -18.56 2.22
C TYR A 217 -9.24 -18.78 2.96
N ASP A 218 -9.68 -17.73 3.65
CA ASP A 218 -11.01 -17.60 4.24
C ASP A 218 -11.53 -16.17 4.01
N TRP A 219 -12.73 -15.87 4.48
CA TRP A 219 -13.33 -14.55 4.37
C TRP A 219 -14.34 -14.31 5.50
N PHE A 220 -14.60 -13.05 5.79
CA PHE A 220 -15.59 -12.67 6.79
C PHE A 220 -16.32 -11.38 6.38
N SER A 221 -17.54 -11.20 6.88
CA SER A 221 -18.30 -9.97 6.68
C SER A 221 -17.71 -8.84 7.48
N THR A 222 -17.50 -7.68 6.85
CA THR A 222 -16.97 -6.47 7.52
C THR A 222 -17.98 -5.91 8.51
N ASN A 223 -19.29 -6.12 8.29
CA ASN A 223 -20.38 -5.49 8.99
C ASN A 223 -20.29 -3.94 9.02
N ILE A 224 -19.60 -3.35 8.04
CA ILE A 224 -19.42 -1.91 7.88
C ILE A 224 -20.21 -1.45 6.68
N TRP A 225 -21.33 -0.79 6.93
CA TRP A 225 -22.19 -0.28 5.87
C TRP A 225 -22.96 0.96 6.34
N TYR A 226 -23.45 1.74 5.39
CA TYR A 226 -24.41 2.81 5.63
C TYR A 226 -25.39 2.89 4.45
N THR A 227 -26.54 3.50 4.67
CA THR A 227 -27.53 3.71 3.64
C THR A 227 -27.76 5.20 3.42
N THR A 228 -27.86 5.58 2.16
CA THR A 228 -28.28 6.91 1.74
C THR A 228 -29.68 6.84 1.13
N GLN A 229 -30.38 7.93 1.24
CA GLN A 229 -31.72 8.08 0.67
C GLN A 229 -31.82 9.38 -0.11
N SER A 230 -32.45 9.30 -1.30
CA SER A 230 -32.76 10.45 -2.15
C SER A 230 -34.18 10.25 -2.66
N GLY A 231 -35.16 10.97 -2.11
CA GLY A 231 -36.57 10.68 -2.34
C GLY A 231 -36.94 9.29 -1.84
N ASP A 232 -37.52 8.47 -2.73
CA ASP A 232 -37.90 7.09 -2.42
C ASP A 232 -36.75 6.09 -2.65
N ASP A 233 -35.68 6.51 -3.31
CA ASP A 233 -34.53 5.65 -3.61
C ASP A 233 -33.63 5.50 -2.39
N LYS A 234 -33.38 4.25 -2.00
CA LYS A 234 -32.49 3.88 -0.90
C LYS A 234 -31.36 3.02 -1.42
N GLU A 235 -30.13 3.42 -1.12
CA GLU A 235 -28.92 2.72 -1.54
C GLU A 235 -28.06 2.34 -0.32
N THR A 236 -27.54 1.11 -0.31
CA THR A 236 -26.64 0.63 0.74
C THR A 236 -25.21 0.62 0.22
N HIS A 237 -24.30 1.22 0.99
CA HIS A 237 -22.90 1.36 0.65
C HIS A 237 -22.05 0.53 1.62
N TYR A 238 -21.03 -0.12 1.07
CA TYR A 238 -20.04 -0.92 1.80
C TYR A 238 -18.64 -0.31 1.56
N PRO A 239 -18.24 0.69 2.33
CA PRO A 239 -17.05 1.51 2.00
C PRO A 239 -15.72 0.76 2.06
N VAL A 240 -15.65 -0.37 2.76
CA VAL A 240 -14.46 -1.24 2.82
C VAL A 240 -14.63 -2.49 1.96
N GLY A 241 -15.83 -2.73 1.47
CA GLY A 241 -16.31 -3.98 0.90
C GLY A 241 -17.30 -4.66 1.85
N MET A 242 -18.16 -5.49 1.32
CA MET A 242 -19.09 -6.31 2.12
C MET A 242 -18.32 -7.36 2.93
N PHE A 243 -17.22 -7.85 2.35
CA PHE A 243 -16.35 -8.86 2.93
C PHE A 243 -14.90 -8.37 2.96
N MET A 244 -14.09 -9.02 3.77
CA MET A 244 -12.63 -8.99 3.69
C MET A 244 -12.12 -10.42 3.51
N ASP A 245 -11.07 -10.53 2.72
CA ASP A 245 -10.35 -11.77 2.49
C ASP A 245 -9.36 -11.99 3.63
N ARG A 246 -9.35 -13.18 4.21
CA ARG A 246 -8.39 -13.57 5.25
C ARG A 246 -7.44 -14.61 4.71
N PHE A 247 -6.16 -14.32 4.81
CA PHE A 247 -5.09 -15.24 4.43
C PHE A 247 -4.29 -15.64 5.67
N SER A 248 -3.99 -16.91 5.79
CA SER A 248 -3.23 -17.45 6.91
C SER A 248 -2.23 -18.51 6.46
N ALA A 249 -1.11 -18.59 7.15
CA ALA A 249 -0.10 -19.62 6.95
C ALA A 249 -0.04 -20.51 8.20
N PRO A 250 -0.91 -21.56 8.33
CA PRO A 250 -1.06 -22.27 9.59
C PRO A 250 0.14 -23.13 9.96
N GLN A 251 0.81 -23.74 8.98
CA GLN A 251 1.83 -24.76 9.23
C GLN A 251 3.20 -24.43 8.64
N ALA A 252 3.25 -23.86 7.44
CA ALA A 252 4.47 -23.60 6.71
C ALA A 252 4.46 -22.16 6.16
N PRO A 253 5.63 -21.56 5.95
CA PRO A 253 5.71 -20.24 5.34
C PRO A 253 5.06 -20.22 3.97
N GLY A 254 4.34 -19.13 3.66
CA GLY A 254 3.72 -18.93 2.37
C GLY A 254 3.96 -17.54 1.84
N LEU A 255 3.74 -17.35 0.53
CA LEU A 255 3.85 -16.08 -0.16
C LEU A 255 2.46 -15.65 -0.62
N LEU A 256 2.09 -14.42 -0.27
CA LEU A 256 0.87 -13.75 -0.71
C LEU A 256 1.24 -12.54 -1.55
N LEU A 257 0.70 -12.43 -2.76
CA LEU A 257 0.85 -11.25 -3.62
C LEU A 257 -0.45 -10.48 -3.69
N LEU A 258 -0.33 -9.17 -3.44
CA LEU A 258 -1.42 -8.20 -3.56
C LEU A 258 -1.03 -7.13 -4.57
N HIS A 259 -2.02 -6.47 -5.13
CA HIS A 259 -1.82 -5.27 -5.92
C HIS A 259 -2.52 -4.08 -5.25
N ALA A 260 -1.80 -2.97 -5.10
CA ALA A 260 -2.30 -1.71 -4.57
C ALA A 260 -2.16 -0.60 -5.61
N SER A 261 -3.09 0.33 -5.63
CA SER A 261 -3.04 1.49 -6.52
C SER A 261 -2.15 2.60 -5.95
N GLY A 262 -1.17 3.04 -6.73
CA GLY A 262 -0.16 4.03 -6.29
C GLY A 262 0.84 3.45 -5.29
N ASN A 263 1.32 4.27 -4.37
CA ASN A 263 2.32 3.90 -3.38
C ASN A 263 1.69 3.28 -2.14
N VAL A 264 2.44 2.40 -1.50
CA VAL A 264 2.01 1.66 -0.31
C VAL A 264 2.72 2.17 0.93
N PHE A 265 1.92 2.48 1.95
CA PHE A 265 2.40 2.93 3.24
C PHE A 265 1.93 1.97 4.34
N VAL A 266 2.84 1.60 5.24
CA VAL A 266 2.57 0.73 6.38
C VAL A 266 2.74 1.48 7.69
N ARG A 267 1.93 1.11 8.68
CA ARG A 267 2.04 1.64 10.04
C ARG A 267 1.67 0.55 11.04
N ASP A 268 2.42 0.49 12.14
CA ASP A 268 2.08 -0.30 13.30
C ASP A 268 1.34 0.60 14.29
N LEU A 269 0.13 0.22 14.64
CA LEU A 269 -0.66 0.89 15.66
C LEU A 269 -0.34 0.28 17.02
N ALA A 270 -0.03 1.13 17.99
CA ALA A 270 0.16 0.70 19.36
C ALA A 270 -1.18 0.31 20.03
N PRO A 271 -1.16 -0.46 21.13
CA PRO A 271 -2.37 -0.72 21.92
C PRO A 271 -3.07 0.58 22.33
N GLY A 272 -4.38 0.70 22.01
CA GLY A 272 -5.18 1.89 22.26
C GLY A 272 -4.97 3.06 21.30
N GLU A 273 -4.04 2.95 20.36
CA GLU A 273 -3.86 3.93 19.30
C GLU A 273 -5.04 3.86 18.32
N THR A 274 -5.49 5.03 17.89
CA THR A 274 -6.59 5.15 16.94
C THR A 274 -6.17 5.99 15.74
N LEU A 275 -6.54 5.54 14.54
CA LEU A 275 -6.26 6.24 13.28
C LEU A 275 -7.50 6.31 12.41
N LEU A 276 -7.68 7.42 11.72
CA LEU A 276 -8.72 7.60 10.71
C LEU A 276 -8.09 7.54 9.31
N VAL A 277 -8.57 6.62 8.48
CA VAL A 277 -8.12 6.47 7.09
C VAL A 277 -9.32 6.51 6.14
N LYS A 278 -9.11 6.84 4.88
CA LYS A 278 -10.15 6.66 3.86
C LYS A 278 -10.43 5.16 3.71
N PRO A 279 -11.68 4.72 3.74
CA PRO A 279 -11.99 3.29 3.68
C PRO A 279 -11.41 2.58 2.47
N THR A 280 -11.48 3.20 1.29
CA THR A 280 -10.96 2.65 0.03
C THR A 280 -9.43 2.70 -0.08
N ALA A 281 -8.77 3.42 0.82
CA ALA A 281 -7.31 3.42 0.92
C ALA A 281 -6.77 2.20 1.67
N LEU A 282 -7.55 1.53 2.52
CA LEU A 282 -7.10 0.34 3.23
C LEU A 282 -6.70 -0.75 2.24
N ILE A 283 -5.52 -1.34 2.42
CA ILE A 283 -5.05 -2.51 1.68
C ILE A 283 -5.25 -3.75 2.53
N PHE A 284 -4.58 -3.78 3.67
CA PHE A 284 -4.66 -4.89 4.62
C PHE A 284 -4.49 -4.39 6.06
N LYS A 285 -4.87 -5.24 6.98
CA LYS A 285 -4.65 -5.07 8.41
C LYS A 285 -4.34 -6.41 9.08
N ASP A 286 -3.66 -6.36 10.21
CA ASP A 286 -3.56 -7.53 11.07
C ASP A 286 -4.94 -7.83 11.70
N PRO A 287 -5.28 -9.09 11.99
CA PRO A 287 -6.57 -9.46 12.58
C PRO A 287 -6.88 -8.76 13.91
N THR A 288 -5.84 -8.37 14.65
CA THR A 288 -5.94 -7.67 15.95
C THR A 288 -6.38 -6.21 15.82
N VAL A 289 -6.32 -5.62 14.63
CA VAL A 289 -6.80 -4.26 14.40
C VAL A 289 -8.31 -4.28 14.21
N GLU A 290 -9.03 -3.58 15.06
CA GLU A 290 -10.47 -3.41 14.94
C GLU A 290 -10.81 -2.25 14.01
N MET A 291 -12.00 -2.33 13.38
CA MET A 291 -12.47 -1.34 12.41
C MET A 291 -13.85 -0.84 12.78
N GLN A 292 -14.05 0.47 12.60
CA GLN A 292 -15.35 1.12 12.79
C GLN A 292 -15.55 2.22 11.76
N LEU A 293 -16.77 2.38 11.24
CA LEU A 293 -17.10 3.53 10.40
C LEU A 293 -17.31 4.78 11.27
N HIS A 294 -16.69 5.88 10.87
CA HIS A 294 -16.79 7.15 11.60
C HIS A 294 -17.21 8.27 10.65
N PHE A 295 -18.31 8.95 10.99
CA PHE A 295 -18.77 10.13 10.27
C PHE A 295 -18.35 11.39 11.00
N GLU A 296 -17.69 12.29 10.26
CA GLU A 296 -17.25 13.58 10.75
C GLU A 296 -18.01 14.69 10.01
N HIS A 297 -18.53 15.64 10.77
CA HIS A 297 -19.16 16.83 10.24
C HIS A 297 -18.19 18.00 10.48
N PRO A 298 -17.63 18.61 9.43
CA PRO A 298 -16.80 19.80 9.61
C PRO A 298 -17.69 20.88 10.24
N ARG A 299 -17.20 21.47 11.33
CA ARG A 299 -17.85 22.62 11.93
C ARG A 299 -17.90 23.74 10.89
N ALA A 300 -19.08 24.21 10.54
CA ALA A 300 -19.23 25.38 9.72
C ALA A 300 -18.51 26.55 10.43
N GLY A 301 -17.44 27.07 9.83
CA GLY A 301 -16.81 28.29 10.29
C GLY A 301 -17.88 29.37 10.38
N PHE A 302 -17.78 30.26 11.36
CA PHE A 302 -18.72 31.35 11.62
C PHE A 302 -18.97 32.16 10.33
N SER A 303 -20.04 31.83 9.61
CA SER A 303 -20.52 32.59 8.47
C SER A 303 -21.41 33.71 9.04
N LEU A 304 -20.89 34.91 9.03
CA LEU A 304 -21.70 36.10 9.24
C LEU A 304 -22.87 36.06 8.26
N GLY A 305 -24.06 35.88 8.78
CA GLY A 305 -25.30 35.61 8.10
C GLY A 305 -25.53 36.50 6.86
N PHE A 306 -25.73 35.83 5.78
CA PHE A 306 -26.61 36.07 4.64
C PHE A 306 -26.42 34.87 3.71
N GLY A 307 -27.21 33.88 3.87
CA GLY A 307 -27.08 32.77 2.93
C GLY A 307 -28.16 31.71 3.18
N TRP A 308 -29.03 31.66 2.28
CA TRP A 308 -29.93 30.57 2.00
C TRP A 308 -29.19 29.22 2.15
N GLY A 309 -29.64 28.45 3.10
CA GLY A 309 -29.44 27.02 3.27
C GLY A 309 -28.44 26.33 2.36
N ALA A 310 -27.15 26.57 2.55
CA ALA A 310 -26.16 25.59 2.16
C ALA A 310 -26.44 24.38 3.05
N SER A 311 -27.07 23.38 2.47
CA SER A 311 -27.44 22.18 3.18
C SER A 311 -26.17 21.64 3.84
N SER A 312 -26.13 21.59 5.16
CA SER A 312 -25.02 21.14 5.98
C SER A 312 -24.65 19.65 5.71
N TRP A 313 -25.23 19.08 4.69
CA TRP A 313 -25.17 17.70 4.28
C TRP A 313 -24.12 17.39 3.20
N SER A 314 -23.69 18.39 2.41
CA SER A 314 -22.71 18.19 1.33
C SER A 314 -21.26 18.01 1.78
N ASN A 315 -20.93 18.28 3.05
CA ASN A 315 -19.57 18.29 3.56
C ASN A 315 -19.31 17.22 4.62
N ARG A 316 -19.94 16.08 4.52
CA ARG A 316 -19.64 14.97 5.41
C ARG A 316 -18.40 14.25 4.96
N TYR A 317 -17.47 14.07 5.89
CA TYR A 317 -16.37 13.13 5.73
C TYR A 317 -16.75 11.84 6.44
N TYR A 318 -16.51 10.71 5.79
CA TYR A 318 -16.52 9.42 6.46
C TYR A 318 -15.13 8.82 6.41
N TRP A 319 -14.82 8.14 7.49
CA TRP A 319 -13.53 7.56 7.76
C TRP A 319 -13.70 6.11 8.20
N LEU A 320 -12.72 5.30 7.90
CA LEU A 320 -12.52 4.05 8.60
C LEU A 320 -11.64 4.35 9.81
N ARG A 321 -12.20 4.14 11.01
CA ARG A 321 -11.49 4.28 12.27
C ARG A 321 -10.88 2.93 12.62
N LEU A 322 -9.58 2.90 12.76
CA LEU A 322 -8.78 1.71 13.05
C LEU A 322 -8.26 1.80 14.49
N PHE A 323 -8.36 0.72 15.23
CA PHE A 323 -7.90 0.63 16.62
C PHE A 323 -6.81 -0.43 16.70
N GLY A 324 -5.63 -0.03 17.20
CA GLY A 324 -4.52 -0.96 17.48
C GLY A 324 -4.77 -1.86 18.70
N PRO A 325 -3.97 -2.88 18.87
CA PRO A 325 -2.63 -3.03 18.28
C PRO A 325 -2.66 -3.77 16.94
N GLY A 326 -1.67 -3.49 16.10
CA GLY A 326 -1.37 -4.26 14.90
C GLY A 326 -0.95 -3.42 13.70
N ARG A 327 -0.51 -4.10 12.67
CA ARG A 327 -0.03 -3.50 11.43
C ARG A 327 -1.20 -3.22 10.48
N ILE A 328 -1.12 -2.11 9.78
CA ILE A 328 -2.03 -1.71 8.71
C ILE A 328 -1.24 -1.27 7.49
N ALA A 329 -1.83 -1.41 6.31
CA ALA A 329 -1.31 -0.85 5.07
C ALA A 329 -2.37 -0.07 4.33
N VAL A 330 -1.96 1.05 3.74
CA VAL A 330 -2.82 1.91 2.92
C VAL A 330 -2.15 2.23 1.59
N GLN A 331 -2.98 2.46 0.58
CA GLN A 331 -2.56 2.93 -0.75
C GLN A 331 -2.79 4.43 -0.90
N SER A 332 -1.96 5.09 -1.72
CA SER A 332 -2.08 6.53 -1.95
C SER A 332 -3.22 6.92 -2.89
N VAL A 333 -3.67 6.00 -3.74
CA VAL A 333 -4.83 6.19 -4.62
C VAL A 333 -6.05 5.58 -3.96
N PHE A 334 -7.09 6.38 -3.78
CA PHE A 334 -8.34 5.97 -3.17
C PHE A 334 -9.51 6.62 -3.90
N ASP A 335 -10.67 5.97 -3.87
CA ASP A 335 -11.87 6.50 -4.50
C ASP A 335 -12.36 7.72 -3.72
N ARG A 336 -12.55 8.80 -4.44
CA ARG A 336 -13.29 9.94 -3.93
C ARG A 336 -14.77 9.55 -4.02
N MET A 337 -15.32 9.10 -2.92
CA MET A 337 -16.77 8.97 -2.85
C MET A 337 -17.32 10.39 -2.75
N GLU A 338 -17.60 11.00 -3.88
CA GLU A 338 -18.25 12.30 -3.96
C GLU A 338 -19.67 12.12 -3.42
N GLY A 339 -19.94 12.81 -2.32
CA GLY A 339 -21.28 12.83 -1.75
C GLY A 339 -22.20 13.55 -2.71
N GLU A 340 -22.94 12.81 -3.52
CA GLU A 340 -24.23 13.31 -3.98
C GLU A 340 -25.03 13.73 -2.75
N SER A 341 -25.90 14.72 -2.89
CA SER A 341 -26.76 15.28 -1.82
C SER A 341 -27.82 14.28 -1.33
N ARG A 342 -27.36 13.10 -0.89
CA ARG A 342 -28.18 12.02 -0.35
C ARG A 342 -28.13 12.04 1.16
N TYR A 343 -29.26 11.82 1.79
CA TYR A 343 -29.36 11.80 3.25
C TYR A 343 -28.91 10.43 3.79
N LEU A 344 -28.06 10.45 4.84
CA LEU A 344 -27.75 9.25 5.60
C LEU A 344 -29.02 8.80 6.33
N SER A 345 -29.53 7.60 6.03
CA SER A 345 -30.76 7.10 6.61
C SER A 345 -30.54 6.04 7.69
N ASN A 346 -29.47 5.24 7.59
CA ASN A 346 -29.14 4.21 8.56
C ASN A 346 -27.66 3.83 8.47
N CYS A 347 -27.11 3.22 9.52
CA CYS A 347 -25.73 2.75 9.59
C CYS A 347 -25.65 1.43 10.33
N SER A 348 -24.56 0.70 10.10
CA SER A 348 -24.24 -0.50 10.86
C SER A 348 -24.04 -0.20 12.35
N PRO A 349 -24.22 -1.17 13.24
CA PRO A 349 -23.94 -1.03 14.67
C PRO A 349 -22.49 -0.63 14.96
N ALA A 350 -21.54 -1.00 14.07
CA ALA A 350 -20.14 -0.61 14.12
C ALA A 350 -19.90 0.81 13.57
N THR A 351 -20.80 1.76 13.86
CA THR A 351 -20.70 3.14 13.36
C THR A 351 -20.79 4.13 14.50
N GLU A 352 -19.76 4.96 14.65
CA GLU A 352 -19.81 6.09 15.58
C GLU A 352 -20.18 7.37 14.82
N GLN A 353 -21.20 8.07 15.31
CA GLN A 353 -21.57 9.39 14.82
C GLN A 353 -21.18 10.44 15.88
N ARG A 354 -20.28 11.34 15.54
CA ARG A 354 -20.02 12.56 16.34
C ARG A 354 -20.65 13.75 15.63
N TRP A 355 -21.58 14.38 16.33
CA TRP A 355 -22.30 15.59 15.91
C TRP A 355 -21.48 16.85 16.17
#